data_60f6d2e7b8f45eac1acf2dfcf38cedd0
#
_entry.id   60f6d2e7b8f45eac1acf2dfcf38cedd0
#
_cell.length_a   1.000
_cell.length_b   1.000
_cell.length_c   1.000
_cell.angle_alpha   90.00
_cell.angle_beta   90.00
_cell.angle_gamma   90.00
#
_symmetry.space_group_name_H-M   'P 1'
#
loop_
_entity.id
_entity.type
_entity.pdbx_description
1 polymer ?
#
loop_
_entity_poly.entity_id
_entity_poly.type
_entity_poly.pdbx_seq_one_letter_code
_entity_poly.pdbx_strand_id
1 'polypeptide(L)'
;MADRLMTVNAYTTLDLVDGEAKGHGFTEEAFATLNVTSPRKNPDHVSLQLELDPTELDTLAPHADSVRLSPEQARKLAADLEKHAKNVEQA
;
A
#
# COMPACT_ATOMS: atom_id res chain seq x y z
N MET A 1 -5.51 20.19 -9.64
CA MET A 1 -5.73 19.25 -8.51
C MET A 1 -5.58 17.82 -9.01
N ALA A 2 -4.75 17.04 -8.36
CA ALA A 2 -4.55 15.65 -8.75
C ALA A 2 -5.68 14.77 -8.19
N ASP A 3 -6.25 13.93 -9.03
CA ASP A 3 -7.29 12.99 -8.61
C ASP A 3 -6.68 11.74 -8.01
N ARG A 4 -7.35 11.18 -7.02
CA ARG A 4 -6.94 9.93 -6.41
C ARG A 4 -7.38 8.76 -7.29
N LEU A 5 -6.51 7.76 -7.40
CA LEU A 5 -6.79 6.54 -8.15
C LEU A 5 -7.47 5.49 -7.28
N MET A 6 -7.16 5.47 -5.98
CA MET A 6 -7.78 4.55 -5.03
C MET A 6 -8.88 5.26 -4.25
N THR A 7 -10.01 4.59 -4.07
CA THR A 7 -11.12 5.12 -3.29
C THR A 7 -10.90 4.78 -1.82
N VAL A 8 -11.01 5.79 -0.95
CA VAL A 8 -10.94 5.60 0.49
C VAL A 8 -12.36 5.50 1.04
N ASN A 9 -12.68 4.37 1.66
CA ASN A 9 -14.01 4.11 2.22
C ASN A 9 -13.91 3.10 3.37
N ALA A 10 -15.05 2.61 3.83
CA ALA A 10 -15.11 1.67 4.96
C ALA A 10 -14.40 0.33 4.69
N TYR A 11 -14.14 0.01 3.42
CA TYR A 11 -13.47 -1.24 3.04
C TYR A 11 -11.97 -1.07 2.81
N THR A 12 -11.45 0.13 2.93
CA THR A 12 -10.02 0.40 2.81
C THR A 12 -9.27 -0.28 3.97
N THR A 13 -8.19 -0.98 3.66
CA THR A 13 -7.43 -1.69 4.70
C THR A 13 -6.74 -0.71 5.63
N LEU A 14 -5.95 0.21 5.09
CA LEU A 14 -5.25 1.23 5.87
C LEU A 14 -5.25 2.55 5.12
N ASP A 15 -5.40 3.66 5.85
CA ASP A 15 -5.30 5.00 5.30
C ASP A 15 -4.43 5.85 6.22
N LEU A 16 -3.95 6.96 5.70
CA LEU A 16 -3.10 7.90 6.43
C LEU A 16 -1.86 7.24 7.04
N VAL A 17 -1.29 6.29 6.30
CA VAL A 17 -0.04 5.64 6.68
C VAL A 17 1.12 6.51 6.21
N ASP A 18 2.15 6.64 7.03
CA ASP A 18 3.35 7.39 6.62
C ASP A 18 4.02 6.67 5.47
N GLY A 19 4.18 7.38 4.36
CA GLY A 19 4.76 6.83 3.16
C GLY A 19 5.91 7.67 2.64
N GLU A 20 6.75 7.04 1.84
CA GLU A 20 7.88 7.70 1.22
C GLU A 20 8.14 7.07 -0.14
N ALA A 21 8.42 7.91 -1.13
CA ALA A 21 8.86 7.44 -2.44
C ALA A 21 10.26 7.98 -2.71
N LYS A 22 11.17 7.08 -3.05
CA LYS A 22 12.53 7.44 -3.44
C LYS A 22 12.74 7.09 -4.89
N GLY A 23 13.25 8.04 -5.63
CA GLY A 23 13.64 7.84 -7.01
C GLY A 23 15.04 8.35 -7.22
N HIS A 24 15.47 8.32 -8.48
CA HIS A 24 16.78 8.82 -8.84
C HIS A 24 16.76 10.35 -8.76
N GLY A 25 17.43 10.90 -7.76
CA GLY A 25 17.52 12.35 -7.57
C GLY A 25 16.36 12.98 -6.81
N PHE A 26 15.47 12.18 -6.20
CA PHE A 26 14.40 12.75 -5.39
C PHE A 26 13.96 11.81 -4.28
N THR A 27 13.39 12.41 -3.24
CA THR A 27 12.68 11.72 -2.16
C THR A 27 11.45 12.55 -1.82
N GLU A 28 10.28 11.93 -1.77
CA GLU A 28 9.04 12.59 -1.41
C GLU A 28 8.33 11.82 -0.31
N GLU A 29 7.75 12.55 0.63
CA GLU A 29 6.96 11.98 1.71
C GLU A 29 5.49 12.37 1.53
N ALA A 30 4.61 11.42 1.75
CA ALA A 30 3.17 11.65 1.67
C ALA A 30 2.45 10.56 2.45
N PHE A 31 1.23 10.84 2.87
CA PHE A 31 0.40 9.78 3.44
C PHE A 31 0.05 8.76 2.37
N ALA A 32 -0.01 7.50 2.77
CA ALA A 32 -0.30 6.39 1.87
C ALA A 32 -1.62 5.73 2.24
N THR A 33 -2.30 5.22 1.22
CA THR A 33 -3.46 4.36 1.36
C THR A 33 -3.07 2.97 0.88
N LEU A 34 -3.38 1.95 1.69
CA LEU A 34 -3.14 0.56 1.33
C LEU A 34 -4.46 -0.19 1.29
N ASN A 35 -4.61 -1.08 0.32
CA ASN A 35 -5.79 -1.90 0.22
C ASN A 35 -5.41 -3.33 -0.16
N VAL A 36 -6.01 -4.29 0.54
CA VAL A 36 -5.81 -5.71 0.26
C VAL A 36 -7.14 -6.28 -0.19
N THR A 37 -7.15 -6.87 -1.37
CA THR A 37 -8.37 -7.41 -1.97
C THR A 37 -8.12 -8.75 -2.64
N SER A 38 -9.20 -9.40 -3.04
CA SER A 38 -9.15 -10.54 -3.93
C SER A 38 -10.32 -10.44 -4.90
N PRO A 39 -10.21 -11.05 -6.11
CA PRO A 39 -11.32 -11.02 -7.06
C PRO A 39 -12.55 -11.72 -6.50
N ARG A 40 -13.73 -11.19 -6.81
CA ARG A 40 -15.00 -11.80 -6.39
C ARG A 40 -15.30 -13.08 -7.15
N LYS A 41 -14.90 -13.13 -8.44
CA LYS A 41 -15.10 -14.31 -9.30
C LYS A 41 -13.75 -14.97 -9.53
N ASN A 42 -13.71 -16.29 -9.36
CA ASN A 42 -12.49 -17.08 -9.56
C ASN A 42 -11.31 -16.49 -8.83
N PRO A 43 -11.39 -16.35 -7.49
CA PRO A 43 -10.30 -15.72 -6.72
C PRO A 43 -9.07 -16.62 -6.74
N ASP A 44 -8.03 -16.18 -7.45
CA ASP A 44 -6.80 -16.92 -7.62
C ASP A 44 -5.57 -16.18 -7.12
N HIS A 45 -5.75 -14.96 -6.61
CA HIS A 45 -4.64 -14.16 -6.08
C HIS A 45 -5.14 -13.15 -5.06
N VAL A 46 -4.19 -12.60 -4.31
CA VAL A 46 -4.43 -11.47 -3.41
C VAL A 46 -3.77 -10.25 -4.05
N SER A 47 -4.48 -9.14 -4.11
CA SER A 47 -3.93 -7.87 -4.58
C SER A 47 -3.60 -6.98 -3.41
N LEU A 48 -2.40 -6.43 -3.40
CA LEU A 48 -1.99 -5.38 -2.47
C LEU A 48 -1.79 -4.12 -3.29
N GLN A 49 -2.55 -3.07 -2.96
CA GLN A 49 -2.50 -1.79 -3.67
C GLN A 49 -2.00 -0.70 -2.75
N LEU A 50 -1.24 0.23 -3.31
CA LEU A 50 -0.63 1.33 -2.58
C LEU A 50 -0.73 2.59 -3.42
N GLU A 51 -1.20 3.68 -2.80
CA GLU A 51 -1.18 5.01 -3.41
C GLU A 51 -0.69 6.02 -2.40
N LEU A 52 0.34 6.80 -2.77
CA LEU A 52 0.71 8.00 -2.03
C LEU A 52 -0.25 9.12 -2.41
N ASP A 53 -0.63 9.96 -1.43
CA ASP A 53 -1.58 11.04 -1.68
C ASP A 53 -1.02 11.96 -2.77
N PRO A 54 -1.64 12.01 -3.95
CA PRO A 54 -1.09 12.78 -5.06
C PRO A 54 -1.10 14.28 -4.82
N THR A 55 -1.92 14.77 -3.88
CA THR A 55 -1.92 16.21 -3.55
C THR A 55 -0.67 16.65 -2.80
N GLU A 56 0.07 15.70 -2.22
CA GLU A 56 1.30 15.98 -1.50
C GLU A 56 2.56 15.73 -2.33
N LEU A 57 2.40 15.25 -3.57
CA LEU A 57 3.54 14.90 -4.42
C LEU A 57 3.87 16.05 -5.36
N ASP A 58 5.16 16.39 -5.46
CA ASP A 58 5.66 17.43 -6.36
C ASP A 58 6.31 16.86 -7.61
N THR A 59 7.08 15.79 -7.46
CA THR A 59 7.89 15.22 -8.53
C THR A 59 7.21 14.04 -9.22
N LEU A 60 6.63 13.13 -8.42
CA LEU A 60 5.96 11.97 -8.97
C LEU A 60 4.58 12.31 -9.51
N ALA A 61 4.26 11.81 -10.68
CA ALA A 61 2.90 11.85 -11.21
C ALA A 61 1.98 10.99 -10.33
N PRO A 62 0.69 11.36 -10.22
CA PRO A 62 -0.28 10.52 -9.51
C PRO A 62 -0.31 9.11 -10.08
N HIS A 63 -0.15 8.11 -9.22
CA HIS A 63 -0.20 6.72 -9.63
C HIS A 63 -0.51 5.83 -8.43
N ALA A 64 -0.99 4.64 -8.71
CA ALA A 64 -1.17 3.61 -7.69
C ALA A 64 -0.40 2.38 -8.15
N ASP A 65 0.32 1.77 -7.22
CA ASP A 65 1.06 0.55 -7.48
C ASP A 65 0.28 -0.64 -6.93
N SER A 66 0.37 -1.78 -7.60
CA SER A 66 -0.22 -3.00 -7.07
C SER A 66 0.67 -4.18 -7.35
N VAL A 67 0.65 -5.13 -6.42
CA VAL A 67 1.31 -6.41 -6.59
C VAL A 67 0.28 -7.51 -6.39
N ARG A 68 0.49 -8.62 -7.10
CA ARG A 68 -0.35 -9.81 -6.99
C ARG A 68 0.43 -10.88 -6.26
N LEU A 69 -0.20 -11.42 -5.25
CA LEU A 69 0.41 -12.42 -4.39
C LEU A 69 -0.37 -13.73 -4.48
N SER A 70 0.34 -14.84 -4.52
CA SER A 70 -0.29 -16.13 -4.30
C SER A 70 -0.75 -16.21 -2.83
N PRO A 71 -1.66 -17.13 -2.48
CA PRO A 71 -2.04 -17.31 -1.09
C PRO A 71 -0.82 -17.56 -0.18
N GLU A 72 0.15 -18.33 -0.66
CA GLU A 72 1.37 -18.62 0.09
C GLU A 72 2.21 -17.37 0.33
N GLN A 73 2.37 -16.54 -0.71
CA GLN A 73 3.10 -15.27 -0.58
C GLN A 73 2.38 -14.31 0.36
N ALA A 74 1.06 -14.26 0.30
CA ALA A 74 0.28 -13.42 1.19
C ALA A 74 0.45 -13.84 2.65
N ARG A 75 0.47 -15.16 2.93
CA ARG A 75 0.69 -15.67 4.28
C ARG A 75 2.09 -15.36 4.79
N LYS A 76 3.09 -15.45 3.91
CA LYS A 76 4.47 -15.10 4.27
C LYS A 76 4.58 -13.63 4.62
N LEU A 77 3.97 -12.76 3.83
CA LEU A 77 3.94 -11.33 4.11
C LEU A 77 3.28 -11.05 5.46
N ALA A 78 2.14 -11.69 5.72
CA ALA A 78 1.42 -11.53 6.98
C ALA A 78 2.28 -11.96 8.17
N ALA A 79 2.99 -13.07 8.03
CA ALA A 79 3.89 -13.57 9.09
C ALA A 79 5.03 -12.60 9.36
N ASP A 80 5.63 -12.04 8.31
CA ASP A 80 6.72 -11.09 8.46
C ASP A 80 6.23 -9.78 9.08
N LEU A 81 5.06 -9.31 8.69
CA LEU A 81 4.46 -8.12 9.32
C LEU A 81 4.24 -8.34 10.81
N GLU A 82 3.69 -9.49 11.19
CA GLU A 82 3.47 -9.84 12.60
C GLU A 82 4.77 -9.92 13.38
N LYS A 83 5.79 -10.53 12.79
CA LYS A 83 7.11 -10.66 13.40
C LYS A 83 7.72 -9.30 13.71
N HIS A 84 7.70 -8.39 12.74
CA HIS A 84 8.29 -7.06 12.91
C HIS A 84 7.46 -6.17 13.83
N ALA A 85 6.13 -6.32 13.83
CA ALA A 85 5.29 -5.62 14.78
C ALA A 85 5.68 -5.99 16.22
N LYS A 86 5.90 -7.26 16.49
CA LYS A 86 6.36 -7.73 17.81
C LYS A 86 7.72 -7.17 18.16
N ASN A 87 8.65 -7.13 17.19
CA ASN A 87 9.97 -6.57 17.43
C ASN A 87 9.91 -5.09 17.86
N VAL A 88 9.03 -4.33 17.22
CA VAL A 88 8.84 -2.91 17.55
C VAL A 88 8.22 -2.75 18.92
N GLU A 89 7.22 -3.56 19.26
CA GLU A 89 6.55 -3.50 20.56
C GLU A 89 7.47 -3.84 21.72
N GLN A 90 8.48 -4.69 21.47
CA GLN A 90 9.44 -5.14 22.49
C GLN A 90 10.69 -4.26 22.58
N ALA A 91 10.80 -3.27 21.72
CA ALA A 91 11.97 -2.40 21.68
C ALA A 91 11.97 -1.37 22.83
#